data_02f26415f2ff591b2953b95e82d0a423
#
_entry.id   02f26415f2ff591b2953b95e82d0a423
#
_cell.length_a   1.000
_cell.length_b   1.000
_cell.length_c   1.000
_cell.angle_alpha   90.00
_cell.angle_beta   90.00
_cell.angle_gamma   90.00
#
_symmetry.space_group_name_H-M   'P 1'
#
loop_
_entity.id
_entity.type
_entity.pdbx_description
1 polymer ?
#
loop_
_entity_poly.entity_id
_entity_poly.type
_entity_poly.pdbx_seq_one_letter_code
_entity_poly.pdbx_strand_id
1 'polypeptide(L)'
;MTPGKRIAFLLIACSFFLFSISAEAEEKKGTGKGGEKSARTGEGFGFTASRSPIDITSDSVEADQKQNTVTFRGNVVAKQEDTTLYANTLIIYYDPNTKGLKEIMAIGNVKLVQLERRTTSQKATFQQDENKVVLDGEAVVREGENVIRGERIIFYVDEEKSVVEGGKGSRVNTRITPSPREK
;
A
#
# COMPACT_ATOMS: atom_id res chain seq x y z
N MET A 1 -41.98 34.11 -20.89
CA MET A 1 -40.75 34.75 -20.37
C MET A 1 -40.29 34.00 -19.12
N THR A 2 -39.32 33.08 -19.26
CA THR A 2 -38.74 32.30 -18.17
C THR A 2 -37.27 32.66 -18.06
N PRO A 3 -36.76 33.10 -16.88
CA PRO A 3 -35.34 33.45 -16.73
C PRO A 3 -34.48 32.23 -16.59
N GLY A 4 -33.42 32.22 -17.41
CA GLY A 4 -32.43 31.14 -17.46
C GLY A 4 -31.65 30.97 -16.16
N LYS A 5 -31.48 29.72 -15.74
CA LYS A 5 -30.61 29.31 -14.64
C LYS A 5 -29.15 29.45 -15.08
N ARG A 6 -28.44 30.41 -14.51
CA ARG A 6 -26.98 30.54 -14.61
C ARG A 6 -26.35 29.42 -13.81
N ILE A 7 -25.65 28.50 -14.48
CA ILE A 7 -24.80 27.49 -13.87
C ILE A 7 -23.54 28.21 -13.40
N ALA A 8 -23.40 28.36 -12.09
CA ALA A 8 -22.17 28.86 -11.48
C ALA A 8 -21.14 27.74 -11.47
N PHE A 9 -20.07 27.90 -12.22
CA PHE A 9 -18.85 27.10 -12.15
C PHE A 9 -18.17 27.40 -10.80
N LEU A 10 -18.29 26.47 -9.86
CA LEU A 10 -17.57 26.54 -8.59
C LEU A 10 -16.16 25.96 -8.77
N LEU A 11 -15.19 26.84 -8.98
CA LEU A 11 -13.77 26.54 -8.85
C LEU A 11 -13.49 26.22 -7.37
N ILE A 12 -13.29 24.95 -7.05
CA ILE A 12 -12.76 24.56 -5.74
C ILE A 12 -11.26 24.83 -5.77
N ALA A 13 -10.91 26.02 -5.26
CA ALA A 13 -9.54 26.32 -4.89
C ALA A 13 -9.15 25.45 -3.69
N CYS A 14 -8.11 24.61 -3.86
CA CYS A 14 -7.43 23.94 -2.77
C CYS A 14 -6.85 24.99 -1.82
N SER A 15 -7.57 25.29 -0.74
CA SER A 15 -7.07 26.10 0.37
C SER A 15 -6.13 25.26 1.21
N PHE A 16 -4.83 25.48 1.04
CA PHE A 16 -3.78 25.00 1.94
C PHE A 16 -3.97 25.66 3.31
N PHE A 17 -4.48 24.93 4.26
CA PHE A 17 -4.56 25.37 5.65
C PHE A 17 -3.22 25.07 6.33
N LEU A 18 -2.36 26.08 6.40
CA LEU A 18 -1.15 26.07 7.23
C LEU A 18 -1.57 26.14 8.70
N PHE A 19 -1.52 25.04 9.39
CA PHE A 19 -1.64 25.03 10.85
C PHE A 19 -0.23 25.05 11.45
N SER A 20 0.19 26.25 11.87
CA SER A 20 1.42 26.43 12.63
C SER A 20 1.18 25.97 14.06
N ILE A 21 1.77 24.87 14.45
CA ILE A 21 1.88 24.46 15.86
C ILE A 21 3.30 24.76 16.31
N SER A 22 3.43 25.76 17.18
CA SER A 22 4.65 26.02 17.94
C SER A 22 4.84 24.89 18.95
N ALA A 23 5.90 24.12 18.84
CA ALA A 23 6.32 23.17 19.85
C ALA A 23 7.45 23.80 20.68
N GLU A 24 7.14 24.06 21.95
CA GLU A 24 8.17 24.36 22.95
C GLU A 24 8.98 23.11 23.23
N ALA A 25 10.29 23.27 23.12
CA ALA A 25 11.26 22.23 23.43
C ALA A 25 11.46 22.15 24.95
N GLU A 26 11.16 21.03 25.56
CA GLU A 26 11.66 20.68 26.89
C GLU A 26 12.77 19.62 26.77
N GLU A 27 13.97 20.09 27.02
CA GLU A 27 15.20 19.30 27.08
C GLU A 27 15.20 18.45 28.35
N LYS A 28 15.09 17.11 28.24
CA LYS A 28 15.44 16.17 29.30
C LYS A 28 16.58 15.27 28.87
N LYS A 29 17.76 15.61 29.42
CA LYS A 29 18.98 14.83 29.43
C LYS A 29 18.77 13.53 30.23
N GLY A 30 18.92 12.39 29.57
CA GLY A 30 18.85 11.06 30.19
C GLY A 30 19.80 10.09 29.50
N THR A 31 20.93 9.86 30.13
CA THR A 31 21.97 8.86 29.80
C THR A 31 21.40 7.45 30.00
N GLY A 32 21.61 6.55 29.03
CA GLY A 32 21.33 5.13 29.28
C GLY A 32 21.45 4.20 28.09
N LYS A 33 22.63 3.63 27.92
CA LYS A 33 22.96 2.24 27.53
C LYS A 33 22.25 1.58 26.33
N GLY A 34 23.14 1.05 25.46
CA GLY A 34 22.84 0.20 24.32
C GLY A 34 21.85 -0.94 24.65
N GLY A 35 20.94 -1.10 23.73
CA GLY A 35 20.03 -2.23 23.66
C GLY A 35 20.04 -2.73 22.21
N GLU A 36 20.35 -3.99 22.07
CA GLU A 36 20.40 -4.76 20.83
C GLU A 36 19.18 -4.47 19.96
N LYS A 37 19.47 -4.18 18.69
CA LYS A 37 18.45 -4.22 17.64
C LYS A 37 18.03 -5.67 17.45
N SER A 38 17.05 -6.10 18.23
CA SER A 38 16.25 -7.27 17.92
C SER A 38 15.65 -7.04 16.53
N ALA A 39 15.94 -7.93 15.60
CA ALA A 39 15.33 -7.96 14.28
C ALA A 39 13.80 -7.99 14.47
N ARG A 40 13.12 -6.87 14.19
CA ARG A 40 11.66 -6.80 14.13
C ARG A 40 11.21 -7.53 12.88
N THR A 41 10.99 -8.82 13.00
CA THR A 41 10.27 -9.66 12.08
C THR A 41 8.77 -9.33 12.22
N GLY A 42 8.31 -8.24 11.65
CA GLY A 42 6.91 -7.88 11.83
C GLY A 42 6.54 -6.50 11.29
N GLU A 43 7.34 -5.92 10.39
CA GLU A 43 6.90 -4.70 9.71
C GLU A 43 5.86 -5.08 8.66
N GLY A 44 4.62 -4.58 8.87
CA GLY A 44 3.46 -4.86 8.05
C GLY A 44 3.74 -4.67 6.57
N PHE A 45 3.25 -5.62 5.78
CA PHE A 45 3.41 -5.62 4.34
C PHE A 45 2.45 -4.61 3.70
N GLY A 46 2.97 -3.53 3.13
CA GLY A 46 2.19 -2.66 2.26
C GLY A 46 2.05 -1.19 2.70
N PHE A 47 1.36 -0.40 1.89
CA PHE A 47 1.12 1.05 2.01
C PHE A 47 0.30 1.50 3.24
N THR A 48 0.07 0.69 4.24
CA THR A 48 -1.16 0.81 5.02
C THR A 48 -1.00 1.12 6.49
N ALA A 49 0.11 0.80 7.07
CA ALA A 49 0.34 1.06 8.50
C ALA A 49 0.86 2.48 8.78
N SER A 50 1.33 3.18 7.75
CA SER A 50 1.91 4.51 7.87
C SER A 50 0.88 5.60 7.56
N ARG A 51 0.93 6.71 8.31
CA ARG A 51 0.21 7.96 8.01
C ARG A 51 1.01 8.87 7.08
N SER A 52 2.14 8.42 6.57
CA SER A 52 2.98 9.16 5.65
C SER A 52 2.28 9.39 4.31
N PRO A 53 2.53 10.52 3.63
CA PRO A 53 1.97 10.77 2.31
C PRO A 53 2.36 9.68 1.31
N ILE A 54 1.46 9.42 0.36
CA ILE A 54 1.72 8.55 -0.78
C ILE A 54 1.91 9.43 -2.01
N ASP A 55 3.08 9.40 -2.63
CA ASP A 55 3.37 10.08 -3.89
C ASP A 55 3.04 9.15 -5.06
N ILE A 56 2.13 9.55 -5.95
CA ILE A 56 1.70 8.75 -7.10
C ILE A 56 2.01 9.48 -8.40
N THR A 57 2.67 8.79 -9.32
CA THR A 57 2.92 9.23 -10.69
C THR A 57 2.23 8.27 -11.66
N SER A 58 1.61 8.80 -12.72
CA SER A 58 0.93 8.03 -13.78
C SER A 58 0.80 8.85 -15.06
N ASP A 59 0.43 8.22 -16.17
CA ASP A 59 0.17 8.93 -17.44
C ASP A 59 -1.14 9.74 -17.37
N SER A 60 -2.13 9.26 -16.61
CA SER A 60 -3.41 9.96 -16.42
C SER A 60 -4.03 9.64 -15.07
N VAL A 61 -4.87 10.58 -14.58
CA VAL A 61 -5.67 10.41 -13.37
C VAL A 61 -7.12 10.84 -13.64
N GLU A 62 -8.05 10.07 -13.13
CA GLU A 62 -9.50 10.32 -13.19
C GLU A 62 -10.09 10.21 -11.79
N ALA A 63 -10.86 11.22 -11.36
CA ALA A 63 -11.61 11.20 -10.11
C ALA A 63 -13.11 11.13 -10.40
N ASP A 64 -13.77 10.07 -9.94
CA ASP A 64 -15.22 9.89 -10.03
C ASP A 64 -15.86 10.05 -8.65
N GLN A 65 -16.49 11.20 -8.45
CA GLN A 65 -17.16 11.52 -7.19
C GLN A 65 -18.43 10.69 -6.95
N LYS A 66 -19.07 10.18 -8.01
CA LYS A 66 -20.28 9.35 -7.87
C LYS A 66 -19.93 7.95 -7.37
N GLN A 67 -18.80 7.42 -7.85
CA GLN A 67 -18.27 6.12 -7.44
C GLN A 67 -17.34 6.21 -6.22
N ASN A 68 -17.00 7.42 -5.76
CA ASN A 68 -16.01 7.66 -4.72
C ASN A 68 -14.67 6.99 -5.03
N THR A 69 -14.17 7.15 -6.27
CA THR A 69 -12.92 6.54 -6.73
C THR A 69 -11.97 7.58 -7.32
N VAL A 70 -10.67 7.30 -7.19
CA VAL A 70 -9.62 7.94 -7.97
C VAL A 70 -8.85 6.84 -8.69
N THR A 71 -8.75 6.94 -10.01
CA THR A 71 -8.09 5.95 -10.87
C THR A 71 -6.89 6.57 -11.56
N PHE A 72 -5.73 5.97 -11.36
CA PHE A 72 -4.48 6.30 -12.04
C PHE A 72 -4.23 5.25 -13.13
N ARG A 73 -3.88 5.67 -14.34
CA ARG A 73 -3.67 4.77 -15.48
C ARG A 73 -2.34 5.06 -16.18
N GLY A 74 -1.69 4.00 -16.60
CA GLY A 74 -0.45 4.00 -17.36
C GLY A 74 0.79 4.31 -16.51
N ASN A 75 1.77 3.40 -16.56
CA ASN A 75 3.07 3.55 -15.88
C ASN A 75 2.99 4.01 -14.42
N VAL A 76 2.01 3.47 -13.68
CA VAL A 76 1.75 3.91 -12.31
C VAL A 76 2.91 3.54 -11.40
N VAL A 77 3.41 4.53 -10.68
CA VAL A 77 4.40 4.38 -9.60
C VAL A 77 3.87 5.08 -8.36
N ALA A 78 3.63 4.34 -7.28
CA ALA A 78 3.26 4.89 -5.99
C ALA A 78 4.36 4.62 -4.96
N LYS A 79 4.74 5.65 -4.21
CA LYS A 79 5.81 5.57 -3.20
C LYS A 79 5.30 6.05 -1.85
N GLN A 80 5.63 5.29 -0.81
CA GLN A 80 5.39 5.65 0.57
C GLN A 80 6.56 5.12 1.41
N GLU A 81 7.34 6.01 2.00
CA GLU A 81 8.54 5.65 2.76
C GLU A 81 9.48 4.72 1.94
N ASP A 82 9.76 3.53 2.44
CA ASP A 82 10.62 2.51 1.81
C ASP A 82 9.87 1.60 0.83
N THR A 83 8.56 1.81 0.67
CA THR A 83 7.70 0.99 -0.18
C THR A 83 7.45 1.65 -1.53
N THR A 84 7.65 0.92 -2.62
CA THR A 84 7.33 1.36 -3.98
C THR A 84 6.47 0.32 -4.68
N LEU A 85 5.30 0.74 -5.17
CA LEU A 85 4.39 -0.04 -5.98
C LEU A 85 4.47 0.40 -7.45
N TYR A 86 4.52 -0.56 -8.35
CA TYR A 86 4.38 -0.38 -9.79
C TYR A 86 3.15 -1.14 -10.28
N ALA A 87 2.39 -0.56 -11.20
CA ALA A 87 1.23 -1.20 -11.82
C ALA A 87 0.86 -0.52 -13.14
N ASN A 88 0.00 -1.15 -13.95
CA ASN A 88 -0.59 -0.49 -15.11
C ASN A 88 -1.73 0.44 -14.71
N THR A 89 -2.49 0.06 -13.68
CA THR A 89 -3.62 0.84 -13.14
C THR A 89 -3.63 0.74 -11.63
N LEU A 90 -3.92 1.86 -10.96
CA LEU A 90 -4.16 1.92 -9.53
C LEU A 90 -5.51 2.60 -9.29
N ILE A 91 -6.39 1.96 -8.52
CA ILE A 91 -7.71 2.47 -8.17
C ILE A 91 -7.77 2.61 -6.65
N ILE A 92 -8.12 3.80 -6.19
CA ILE A 92 -8.35 4.08 -4.78
C ILE A 92 -9.84 4.26 -4.57
N TYR A 93 -10.43 3.48 -3.68
CA TYR A 93 -11.82 3.56 -3.27
C TYR A 93 -11.92 4.24 -1.91
N TYR A 94 -12.82 5.20 -1.80
CA TYR A 94 -13.12 5.91 -0.57
C TYR A 94 -14.49 5.52 -0.03
N ASP A 95 -14.63 5.47 1.27
CA ASP A 95 -15.92 5.31 1.91
C ASP A 95 -16.80 6.55 1.65
N PRO A 96 -18.04 6.39 1.16
CA PRO A 96 -18.90 7.52 0.80
C PRO A 96 -19.29 8.40 2.01
N ASN A 97 -19.33 7.83 3.22
CA ASN A 97 -19.77 8.52 4.43
C ASN A 97 -18.61 9.21 5.17
N THR A 98 -17.53 8.45 5.41
CA THR A 98 -16.38 8.92 6.18
C THR A 98 -15.35 9.65 5.32
N LYS A 99 -15.40 9.45 3.98
CA LYS A 99 -14.37 9.90 3.03
C LYS A 99 -12.98 9.31 3.30
N GLY A 100 -12.90 8.34 4.18
CA GLY A 100 -11.68 7.59 4.47
C GLY A 100 -11.32 6.62 3.34
N LEU A 101 -10.07 6.17 3.33
CA LEU A 101 -9.62 5.10 2.45
C LEU A 101 -10.38 3.82 2.80
N LYS A 102 -10.93 3.14 1.78
CA LYS A 102 -11.61 1.85 1.91
C LYS A 102 -10.79 0.72 1.32
N GLU A 103 -10.35 0.89 0.08
CA GLU A 103 -9.63 -0.14 -0.66
C GLU A 103 -8.66 0.50 -1.65
N ILE A 104 -7.50 -0.13 -1.85
CA ILE A 104 -6.58 0.18 -2.95
C ILE A 104 -6.45 -1.06 -3.82
N MET A 105 -6.64 -0.91 -5.12
CA MET A 105 -6.52 -1.99 -6.10
C MET A 105 -5.50 -1.64 -7.16
N ALA A 106 -4.43 -2.42 -7.26
CA ALA A 106 -3.44 -2.34 -8.32
C ALA A 106 -3.66 -3.47 -9.33
N ILE A 107 -3.62 -3.16 -10.62
CA ILE A 107 -3.94 -4.10 -11.70
C ILE A 107 -2.87 -4.04 -12.80
N GLY A 108 -2.44 -5.21 -13.23
CA GLY A 108 -1.54 -5.43 -14.36
C GLY A 108 -0.08 -5.15 -14.02
N ASN A 109 0.77 -6.17 -14.19
CA ASN A 109 2.21 -6.12 -13.93
C ASN A 109 2.56 -5.56 -12.55
N VAL A 110 1.77 -5.96 -11.54
CA VAL A 110 1.95 -5.45 -10.19
C VAL A 110 3.30 -5.90 -9.64
N LYS A 111 4.08 -4.94 -9.16
CA LYS A 111 5.34 -5.18 -8.46
C LYS A 111 5.40 -4.26 -7.25
N LEU A 112 5.58 -4.85 -6.07
CA LEU A 112 5.82 -4.13 -4.83
C LEU A 112 7.26 -4.40 -4.38
N VAL A 113 7.95 -3.35 -4.00
CA VAL A 113 9.32 -3.40 -3.45
C VAL A 113 9.30 -2.71 -2.10
N GLN A 114 9.74 -3.42 -1.07
CA GLN A 114 9.90 -2.89 0.28
C GLN A 114 11.21 -3.44 0.85
N LEU A 115 12.20 -2.57 0.98
CA LEU A 115 13.56 -2.96 1.38
C LEU A 115 14.08 -4.12 0.50
N GLU A 116 14.40 -5.28 1.08
CA GLU A 116 14.85 -6.48 0.37
C GLU A 116 13.71 -7.36 -0.15
N ARG A 117 12.47 -7.10 0.27
CA ARG A 117 11.28 -7.86 -0.13
C ARG A 117 10.76 -7.36 -1.47
N ARG A 118 10.53 -8.28 -2.38
CA ARG A 118 9.95 -8.02 -3.69
C ARG A 118 8.76 -8.95 -3.91
N THR A 119 7.67 -8.37 -4.36
CA THR A 119 6.45 -9.09 -4.65
C THR A 119 5.99 -8.80 -6.06
N THR A 120 5.48 -9.79 -6.77
CA THR A 120 4.85 -9.63 -8.08
C THR A 120 3.53 -10.38 -8.14
N SER A 121 2.55 -9.86 -8.89
CA SER A 121 1.26 -10.50 -9.16
C SER A 121 0.58 -9.82 -10.34
N GLN A 122 -0.55 -10.36 -10.82
CA GLN A 122 -1.38 -9.70 -11.83
C GLN A 122 -2.26 -8.61 -11.19
N LYS A 123 -2.67 -8.83 -9.94
CA LYS A 123 -3.51 -7.91 -9.17
C LYS A 123 -3.07 -7.92 -7.71
N ALA A 124 -3.10 -6.74 -7.08
CA ALA A 124 -2.97 -6.60 -5.63
C ALA A 124 -4.14 -5.77 -5.10
N THR A 125 -4.74 -6.20 -4.00
CA THR A 125 -5.83 -5.50 -3.34
C THR A 125 -5.49 -5.32 -1.87
N PHE A 126 -5.51 -4.08 -1.39
CA PHE A 126 -5.46 -3.75 0.02
C PHE A 126 -6.86 -3.37 0.50
N GLN A 127 -7.33 -4.01 1.54
CA GLN A 127 -8.62 -3.78 2.19
C GLN A 127 -8.39 -3.19 3.58
N GLN A 128 -8.78 -1.92 3.75
CA GLN A 128 -8.50 -1.15 4.98
C GLN A 128 -9.19 -1.76 6.20
N ASP A 129 -10.46 -2.13 6.08
CA ASP A 129 -11.28 -2.61 7.20
C ASP A 129 -10.77 -3.95 7.77
N GLU A 130 -10.20 -4.79 6.92
CA GLU A 130 -9.66 -6.10 7.30
C GLU A 130 -8.14 -6.06 7.50
N ASN A 131 -7.51 -4.91 7.29
CA ASN A 131 -6.06 -4.71 7.26
C ASN A 131 -5.35 -5.86 6.52
N LYS A 132 -5.83 -6.14 5.31
CA LYS A 132 -5.47 -7.33 4.53
C LYS A 132 -4.97 -6.95 3.15
N VAL A 133 -3.87 -7.57 2.72
CA VAL A 133 -3.35 -7.50 1.35
C VAL A 133 -3.58 -8.83 0.65
N VAL A 134 -4.19 -8.80 -0.52
CA VAL A 134 -4.40 -9.98 -1.37
C VAL A 134 -3.66 -9.79 -2.68
N LEU A 135 -2.81 -10.75 -3.02
CA LEU A 135 -2.10 -10.83 -4.29
C LEU A 135 -2.73 -11.95 -5.11
N ASP A 136 -3.23 -11.64 -6.29
CA ASP A 136 -3.90 -12.58 -7.18
C ASP A 136 -3.15 -12.69 -8.52
N GLY A 137 -3.11 -13.91 -9.06
CA GLY A 137 -2.54 -14.23 -10.36
C GLY A 137 -1.02 -14.34 -10.33
N GLU A 138 -0.51 -15.57 -10.33
CA GLU A 138 0.91 -15.88 -10.35
C GLU A 138 1.72 -15.14 -9.28
N ALA A 139 1.16 -15.10 -8.07
CA ALA A 139 1.75 -14.34 -6.98
C ALA A 139 3.09 -14.91 -6.54
N VAL A 140 4.12 -14.05 -6.47
CA VAL A 140 5.46 -14.40 -6.01
C VAL A 140 5.91 -13.41 -4.95
N VAL A 141 6.40 -13.93 -3.83
CA VAL A 141 7.12 -13.16 -2.81
C VAL A 141 8.54 -13.65 -2.75
N ARG A 142 9.49 -12.73 -2.78
CA ARG A 142 10.92 -12.98 -2.65
C ARG A 142 11.50 -12.10 -1.55
N GLU A 143 12.27 -12.70 -0.66
CA GLU A 143 13.00 -12.02 0.40
C GLU A 143 14.39 -12.66 0.53
N GLY A 144 15.42 -11.95 0.09
CA GLY A 144 16.74 -12.53 -0.09
C GLY A 144 16.70 -13.74 -1.04
N GLU A 145 17.14 -14.89 -0.54
CA GLU A 145 17.11 -16.17 -1.28
C GLU A 145 15.80 -16.95 -1.13
N ASN A 146 14.95 -16.54 -0.19
CA ASN A 146 13.66 -17.17 0.05
C ASN A 146 12.66 -16.78 -1.02
N VAL A 147 11.91 -17.74 -1.52
CA VAL A 147 10.90 -17.51 -2.57
C VAL A 147 9.66 -18.34 -2.30
N ILE A 148 8.50 -17.68 -2.32
CA ILE A 148 7.18 -18.32 -2.22
C ILE A 148 6.41 -17.99 -3.49
N ARG A 149 5.76 -19.01 -4.09
CA ARG A 149 4.92 -18.86 -5.28
C ARG A 149 3.59 -19.56 -5.06
N GLY A 150 2.52 -18.90 -5.48
CA GLY A 150 1.17 -19.43 -5.48
C GLY A 150 0.29 -18.71 -6.48
N GLU A 151 -0.92 -19.16 -6.67
CA GLU A 151 -1.93 -18.44 -7.46
C GLU A 151 -2.43 -17.21 -6.70
N ARG A 152 -2.57 -17.36 -5.38
CA ARG A 152 -2.97 -16.31 -4.47
C ARG A 152 -2.10 -16.30 -3.22
N ILE A 153 -1.78 -15.10 -2.73
CA ILE A 153 -1.12 -14.90 -1.43
C ILE A 153 -1.92 -13.85 -0.67
N ILE A 154 -2.28 -14.16 0.58
CA ILE A 154 -3.04 -13.28 1.46
C ILE A 154 -2.18 -12.95 2.67
N PHE A 155 -2.01 -11.67 2.97
CA PHE A 155 -1.36 -11.18 4.17
C PHE A 155 -2.40 -10.56 5.09
N TYR A 156 -2.52 -11.05 6.30
CA TYR A 156 -3.27 -10.47 7.40
C TYR A 156 -2.29 -9.67 8.25
N VAL A 157 -2.29 -8.35 8.08
CA VAL A 157 -1.27 -7.48 8.67
C VAL A 157 -1.30 -7.50 10.18
N ASP A 158 -2.49 -7.40 10.79
CA ASP A 158 -2.66 -7.39 12.24
C ASP A 158 -2.34 -8.75 12.89
N GLU A 159 -2.53 -9.85 12.15
CA GLU A 159 -2.27 -11.21 12.64
C GLU A 159 -0.82 -11.67 12.38
N GLU A 160 -0.02 -10.86 11.67
CA GLU A 160 1.31 -11.23 11.18
C GLU A 160 1.32 -12.59 10.46
N LYS A 161 0.23 -12.90 9.75
CA LYS A 161 -0.04 -14.19 9.13
C LYS A 161 -0.13 -14.06 7.63
N SER A 162 0.44 -15.02 6.91
CA SER A 162 0.25 -15.17 5.47
C SER A 162 -0.28 -16.54 5.10
N VAL A 163 -1.17 -16.55 4.11
CA VAL A 163 -1.73 -17.77 3.53
C VAL A 163 -1.40 -17.79 2.05
N VAL A 164 -0.91 -18.92 1.55
CA VAL A 164 -0.58 -19.12 0.14
C VAL A 164 -1.45 -20.22 -0.42
N GLU A 165 -2.11 -19.93 -1.53
CA GLU A 165 -3.00 -20.88 -2.21
C GLU A 165 -2.47 -21.21 -3.61
N GLY A 166 -2.52 -22.47 -3.96
CA GLY A 166 -2.31 -22.95 -5.33
C GLY A 166 -3.58 -22.80 -6.16
N GLY A 167 -3.47 -22.53 -7.45
CA GLY A 167 -4.61 -22.50 -8.37
C GLY A 167 -5.16 -23.92 -8.68
N LYS A 168 -6.22 -23.98 -9.48
CA LYS A 168 -6.76 -25.27 -9.95
C LYS A 168 -5.69 -26.01 -10.74
N GLY A 169 -5.22 -27.15 -10.19
CA GLY A 169 -4.17 -27.98 -10.82
C GLY A 169 -2.73 -27.49 -10.60
N SER A 170 -2.52 -26.38 -9.91
CA SER A 170 -1.19 -25.89 -9.51
C SER A 170 -0.97 -26.03 -8.00
N ARG A 171 0.30 -26.18 -7.63
CA ARG A 171 0.72 -26.33 -6.22
C ARG A 171 1.50 -25.10 -5.77
N VAL A 172 1.40 -24.81 -4.49
CA VAL A 172 2.30 -23.83 -3.85
C VAL A 172 3.75 -24.33 -3.96
N ASN A 173 4.66 -23.45 -4.35
CA ASN A 173 6.09 -23.75 -4.41
C ASN A 173 6.84 -22.81 -3.48
N THR A 174 7.62 -23.37 -2.56
CA THR A 174 8.40 -22.60 -1.58
C THR A 174 9.85 -23.07 -1.58
N ARG A 175 10.79 -22.10 -1.63
CA ARG A 175 12.21 -22.31 -1.37
C ARG A 175 12.58 -21.52 -0.12
N ILE A 176 13.15 -22.20 0.88
CA ILE A 176 13.62 -21.60 2.12
C ILE A 176 15.09 -21.95 2.26
N THR A 177 15.94 -20.93 2.42
CA THR A 177 17.36 -21.07 2.71
C THR A 177 17.56 -20.85 4.20
N PRO A 178 17.97 -21.86 4.98
CA PRO A 178 18.24 -21.69 6.40
C PRO A 178 19.41 -20.72 6.62
N SER A 179 19.26 -19.78 7.53
CA SER A 179 20.38 -18.92 7.95
C SER A 179 21.46 -19.78 8.64
N PRO A 180 22.75 -19.56 8.39
CA PRO A 180 23.81 -20.18 9.16
C PRO A 180 23.61 -19.88 10.64
N ARG A 181 23.69 -20.92 11.49
CA ARG A 181 23.75 -20.69 12.95
C ARG A 181 25.07 -19.97 13.25
N GLU A 182 25.02 -18.76 13.74
CA GLU A 182 26.15 -18.16 14.40
C GLU A 182 26.57 -19.07 15.58
N LYS A 183 27.83 -19.47 15.58
CA LYS A 183 28.42 -20.26 16.68
C LYS A 183 28.96 -19.32 17.74
#